data_895589b819a6f686dafeaa792047ad0c
#
_entry.id   895589b819a6f686dafeaa792047ad0c
#
_cell.length_a   1.000
_cell.length_b   1.000
_cell.length_c   1.000
_cell.angle_alpha   90.00
_cell.angle_beta   90.00
_cell.angle_gamma   90.00
#
_symmetry.space_group_name_H-M   'P 1'
#
loop_
_entity.id
_entity.type
_entity.pdbx_description
1 polymer ?
#
loop_
_entity_poly.entity_id
_entity_poly.type
_entity_poly.pdbx_seq_one_letter_code
_entity_poly.pdbx_strand_id
1 'polypeptide(L)'
;RPDRAVIVYSNIIKRIYPDCPVIIGGLEASLRRFAHYDYWDDGIRPSILIDSKADLLTYGMGEKQTAQIAKRLDSGEDISTMHDILGTCYTCPTYETPYDGVEVPSFDNVLNSKKEYAKSCRIEQDEQDHIRGRLIKQKHGKVMVVQNNPMPPLNQNELDKIYSLPYTRAYHPSYEKLGGVPGIKEVEFSITHNRGCFGACNFCSIAFHQGRYVTSRSKKSILTEAEKLTHMPNFKGYIHDIGGPTANFRKPSCTFQEEHGLCKGKKCLAPKPCRNLSVDHSEYLDILRQVRSLPKVKKVFIRSGIRYDYLLEDKDDTFFKELVEHHVSGQLKVAPEHCSAAVLDKMGKPHIEAYIKFSHRYFEYTGEINKEQYLVPYLMSSHPGSTLDDAIELALFLKKNHIRPEQVQDFYPTPGTISTCMFYTELDPYTMEKVYVAKSEHDKALQRALLQYFNPKNQKLVEEALKRAKRYDLIGYDSKCLVKPTHSANQFNKNNRYQNKSSHKNNYSGKNRGKKR
;
A
#
# COMPACT_ATOMS: atom_id res chain seq x y z
N ARG A 1 11.80 9.42 -18.82
CA ARG A 1 10.34 9.50 -18.56
C ARG A 1 10.08 10.74 -17.71
N PRO A 2 9.21 11.66 -18.13
CA PRO A 2 8.89 12.87 -17.36
C PRO A 2 8.12 12.51 -16.09
N ASP A 3 8.28 13.33 -15.06
CA ASP A 3 7.37 13.35 -13.94
C ASP A 3 5.98 13.77 -14.42
N ARG A 4 4.93 13.21 -13.83
CA ARG A 4 3.54 13.45 -14.26
C ARG A 4 3.34 13.16 -15.75
N ALA A 5 3.75 11.97 -16.18
CA ALA A 5 3.81 11.59 -17.59
C ALA A 5 2.49 11.79 -18.34
N VAL A 6 1.35 11.48 -17.70
CA VAL A 6 0.02 11.67 -18.30
C VAL A 6 -0.22 13.14 -18.66
N ILE A 7 0.07 14.06 -17.75
CA ILE A 7 -0.12 15.50 -17.99
C ILE A 7 0.79 16.00 -19.12
N VAL A 8 2.07 15.63 -19.07
CA VAL A 8 3.06 16.09 -20.06
C VAL A 8 2.71 15.58 -21.46
N TYR A 9 2.44 14.29 -21.60
CA TYR A 9 2.15 13.71 -22.92
C TYR A 9 0.81 14.16 -23.48
N SER A 10 -0.23 14.27 -22.67
CA SER A 10 -1.53 14.79 -23.11
C SER A 10 -1.43 16.22 -23.61
N ASN A 11 -0.75 17.09 -22.87
CA ASN A 11 -0.54 18.49 -23.30
C ASN A 11 0.30 18.61 -24.58
N ILE A 12 1.29 17.73 -24.81
CA ILE A 12 2.03 17.67 -26.06
C ILE A 12 1.12 17.27 -27.21
N ILE A 13 0.31 16.21 -27.03
CA ILE A 13 -0.63 15.73 -28.06
C ILE A 13 -1.63 16.83 -28.41
N LYS A 14 -2.28 17.45 -27.43
CA LYS A 14 -3.27 18.52 -27.65
C LYS A 14 -2.68 19.77 -28.31
N ARG A 15 -1.40 20.04 -28.08
CA ARG A 15 -0.71 21.17 -28.75
C ARG A 15 -0.43 20.88 -30.23
N ILE A 16 -0.04 19.62 -30.56
CA ILE A 16 0.33 19.23 -31.93
C ILE A 16 -0.90 18.85 -32.74
N TYR A 17 -1.86 18.17 -32.11
CA TYR A 17 -3.10 17.67 -32.70
C TYR A 17 -4.28 18.10 -31.85
N PRO A 18 -4.76 19.38 -31.99
CA PRO A 18 -5.82 19.92 -31.12
C PRO A 18 -7.12 19.12 -31.15
N ASP A 19 -7.47 18.60 -32.32
CA ASP A 19 -8.73 17.88 -32.57
C ASP A 19 -8.63 16.37 -32.25
N CYS A 20 -7.45 15.87 -31.90
CA CYS A 20 -7.27 14.48 -31.54
C CYS A 20 -7.92 14.18 -30.18
N PRO A 21 -8.87 13.22 -30.09
CA PRO A 21 -9.40 12.79 -28.80
C PRO A 21 -8.32 12.21 -27.90
N VAL A 22 -8.20 12.73 -26.67
CA VAL A 22 -7.25 12.25 -25.67
C VAL A 22 -8.01 11.67 -24.50
N ILE A 23 -7.88 10.35 -24.31
CA ILE A 23 -8.46 9.61 -23.20
C ILE A 23 -7.34 9.19 -22.26
N ILE A 24 -7.46 9.55 -21.00
CA ILE A 24 -6.47 9.19 -19.97
C ILE A 24 -7.03 8.13 -19.02
N GLY A 25 -6.14 7.33 -18.45
CA GLY A 25 -6.54 6.25 -17.54
C GLY A 25 -5.34 5.68 -16.76
N GLY A 26 -5.53 4.49 -16.19
CA GLY A 26 -4.52 3.83 -15.38
C GLY A 26 -4.38 4.46 -13.97
N LEU A 27 -3.39 4.03 -13.20
CA LEU A 27 -3.22 4.46 -11.81
C LEU A 27 -3.02 5.98 -11.67
N GLU A 28 -2.20 6.59 -12.52
CA GLU A 28 -1.89 8.02 -12.41
C GLU A 28 -3.16 8.88 -12.55
N ALA A 29 -3.98 8.61 -13.55
CA ALA A 29 -5.22 9.35 -13.78
C ALA A 29 -6.33 8.96 -12.79
N SER A 30 -6.53 7.67 -12.58
CA SER A 30 -7.60 7.15 -11.72
C SER A 30 -7.51 7.62 -10.28
N LEU A 31 -6.29 7.86 -9.74
CA LEU A 31 -6.11 8.35 -8.38
C LEU A 31 -6.18 9.89 -8.25
N ARG A 32 -6.25 10.61 -9.37
CA ARG A 32 -6.20 12.09 -9.42
C ARG A 32 -7.42 12.70 -10.13
N ARG A 33 -8.57 12.04 -9.98
CA ARG A 33 -9.84 12.43 -10.64
C ARG A 33 -10.33 13.81 -10.21
N PHE A 34 -10.16 14.14 -8.94
CA PHE A 34 -10.54 15.40 -8.32
C PHE A 34 -9.31 16.17 -7.81
N ALA A 35 -9.54 17.25 -7.11
CA ALA A 35 -8.48 17.94 -6.39
C ALA A 35 -7.81 16.98 -5.40
N HIS A 36 -6.50 16.88 -5.46
CA HIS A 36 -5.75 15.90 -4.69
C HIS A 36 -4.47 16.48 -4.11
N TYR A 37 -4.01 15.91 -2.99
CA TYR A 37 -2.70 16.20 -2.46
C TYR A 37 -1.61 15.57 -3.34
N ASP A 38 -0.69 16.39 -3.80
CA ASP A 38 0.52 15.97 -4.52
C ASP A 38 1.72 16.05 -3.57
N TYR A 39 2.36 14.90 -3.32
CA TYR A 39 3.48 14.80 -2.40
C TYR A 39 4.75 15.49 -2.91
N TRP A 40 4.94 15.61 -4.23
CA TRP A 40 6.08 16.25 -4.83
C TRP A 40 6.07 17.77 -4.65
N ASP A 41 4.89 18.37 -4.76
CA ASP A 41 4.68 19.81 -4.59
C ASP A 41 4.30 20.18 -3.13
N ASP A 42 4.11 19.18 -2.27
CA ASP A 42 3.58 19.33 -0.90
C ASP A 42 2.32 20.22 -0.85
N GLY A 43 1.41 20.03 -1.79
CA GLY A 43 0.24 20.88 -1.95
C GLY A 43 -0.92 20.22 -2.68
N ILE A 44 -2.03 20.96 -2.76
CA ILE A 44 -3.22 20.53 -3.49
C ILE A 44 -3.09 20.91 -4.96
N ARG A 45 -3.30 19.94 -5.84
CA ARG A 45 -3.41 20.13 -7.29
C ARG A 45 -4.84 19.93 -7.76
N PRO A 46 -5.24 20.56 -8.87
CA PRO A 46 -6.57 20.35 -9.46
C PRO A 46 -6.71 18.91 -10.00
N SER A 47 -7.93 18.58 -10.46
CA SER A 47 -8.15 17.35 -11.22
C SER A 47 -7.14 17.20 -12.36
N ILE A 48 -6.66 15.97 -12.58
CA ILE A 48 -5.76 15.65 -13.69
C ILE A 48 -6.40 15.94 -15.06
N LEU A 49 -7.74 15.91 -15.18
CA LEU A 49 -8.44 16.32 -16.40
C LEU A 49 -8.19 17.80 -16.72
N ILE A 50 -8.18 18.66 -15.70
CA ILE A 50 -7.88 20.08 -15.86
C ILE A 50 -6.41 20.28 -16.26
N ASP A 51 -5.49 19.62 -15.55
CA ASP A 51 -4.05 19.77 -15.80
C ASP A 51 -3.60 19.18 -17.15
N SER A 52 -4.20 18.08 -17.56
CA SER A 52 -3.82 17.36 -18.79
C SER A 52 -4.52 17.85 -20.05
N LYS A 53 -5.64 18.58 -19.90
CA LYS A 53 -6.54 18.98 -20.99
C LYS A 53 -7.06 17.78 -21.81
N ALA A 54 -7.10 16.60 -21.21
CA ALA A 54 -7.69 15.44 -21.84
C ALA A 54 -9.22 15.56 -21.91
N ASP A 55 -9.83 14.91 -22.90
CA ASP A 55 -11.27 15.00 -23.14
C ASP A 55 -12.06 14.11 -22.19
N LEU A 56 -11.52 12.94 -21.86
CA LEU A 56 -12.17 11.95 -21.01
C LEU A 56 -11.15 11.21 -20.15
N LEU A 57 -11.55 10.84 -18.93
CA LEU A 57 -10.76 10.01 -18.05
C LEU A 57 -11.55 8.72 -17.76
N THR A 58 -10.89 7.57 -17.91
CA THR A 58 -11.40 6.28 -17.42
C THR A 58 -10.77 5.95 -16.07
N TYR A 59 -11.57 5.63 -15.07
CA TYR A 59 -11.07 5.23 -13.77
C TYR A 59 -11.44 3.80 -13.42
N GLY A 60 -10.72 3.26 -12.45
CA GLY A 60 -10.83 1.83 -12.11
C GLY A 60 -10.20 0.94 -13.17
N MET A 61 -10.79 -0.23 -13.36
CA MET A 61 -10.38 -1.18 -14.39
C MET A 61 -11.10 -0.81 -15.70
N GLY A 62 -10.36 -0.30 -16.66
CA GLY A 62 -10.88 0.46 -17.79
C GLY A 62 -11.33 -0.34 -19.02
N GLU A 63 -11.38 -1.67 -19.00
CA GLU A 63 -11.64 -2.48 -20.20
C GLU A 63 -13.00 -2.22 -20.83
N LYS A 64 -14.07 -2.18 -20.02
CA LYS A 64 -15.44 -1.92 -20.53
C LYS A 64 -15.58 -0.51 -21.10
N GLN A 65 -15.06 0.47 -20.38
CA GLN A 65 -15.09 1.87 -20.78
C GLN A 65 -14.34 2.07 -22.09
N THR A 66 -13.11 1.55 -22.19
CA THR A 66 -12.28 1.66 -23.39
C THR A 66 -12.97 1.03 -24.60
N ALA A 67 -13.59 -0.15 -24.44
CA ALA A 67 -14.31 -0.80 -25.53
C ALA A 67 -15.56 -0.01 -25.97
N GLN A 68 -16.31 0.59 -25.02
CA GLN A 68 -17.48 1.42 -25.33
C GLN A 68 -17.08 2.71 -26.05
N ILE A 69 -16.05 3.40 -25.53
CA ILE A 69 -15.55 4.65 -26.14
C ILE A 69 -15.05 4.36 -27.56
N ALA A 70 -14.22 3.34 -27.75
CA ALA A 70 -13.69 2.99 -29.07
C ALA A 70 -14.82 2.70 -30.08
N LYS A 71 -15.84 1.94 -29.67
CA LYS A 71 -17.00 1.64 -30.54
C LYS A 71 -17.79 2.89 -30.90
N ARG A 72 -18.01 3.82 -29.97
CA ARG A 72 -18.74 5.06 -30.20
C ARG A 72 -17.96 6.01 -31.11
N LEU A 73 -16.65 6.13 -30.91
CA LEU A 73 -15.77 6.88 -31.83
C LEU A 73 -15.78 6.30 -33.25
N ASP A 74 -15.72 4.96 -33.38
CA ASP A 74 -15.78 4.26 -34.68
C ASP A 74 -17.11 4.50 -35.41
N SER A 75 -18.19 4.70 -34.65
CA SER A 75 -19.51 5.09 -35.23
C SER A 75 -19.63 6.58 -35.56
N GLY A 76 -18.59 7.37 -35.37
CA GLY A 76 -18.57 8.81 -35.69
C GLY A 76 -19.12 9.71 -34.59
N GLU A 77 -19.34 9.20 -33.36
CA GLU A 77 -19.78 10.03 -32.23
C GLU A 77 -18.66 10.90 -31.71
N ASP A 78 -18.96 12.15 -31.39
CA ASP A 78 -17.99 13.07 -30.82
C ASP A 78 -17.70 12.73 -29.34
N ILE A 79 -16.43 12.68 -28.96
CA ILE A 79 -16.02 12.38 -27.58
C ILE A 79 -16.59 13.37 -26.56
N SER A 80 -16.82 14.61 -26.94
CA SER A 80 -17.40 15.66 -26.10
C SER A 80 -18.84 15.39 -25.68
N THR A 81 -19.52 14.44 -26.32
CA THR A 81 -20.90 14.05 -26.00
C THR A 81 -20.98 12.80 -25.12
N MET A 82 -19.87 12.11 -24.86
CA MET A 82 -19.82 10.84 -24.14
C MET A 82 -19.85 11.01 -22.62
N HIS A 83 -20.93 11.64 -22.11
CA HIS A 83 -21.09 11.95 -20.69
C HIS A 83 -21.78 10.84 -19.87
N ASP A 84 -22.26 9.78 -20.50
CA ASP A 84 -23.10 8.73 -19.92
C ASP A 84 -22.35 7.42 -19.62
N ILE A 85 -21.07 7.32 -19.96
CA ILE A 85 -20.29 6.09 -19.78
C ILE A 85 -19.90 5.93 -18.31
N LEU A 86 -20.35 4.84 -17.67
CA LEU A 86 -19.96 4.52 -16.29
C LEU A 86 -18.43 4.37 -16.16
N GLY A 87 -17.90 4.73 -14.99
CA GLY A 87 -16.46 4.62 -14.73
C GLY A 87 -15.61 5.63 -15.49
N THR A 88 -16.20 6.74 -15.94
CA THR A 88 -15.49 7.85 -16.58
C THR A 88 -15.62 9.14 -15.80
N CYS A 89 -14.71 10.08 -16.05
CA CYS A 89 -14.84 11.47 -15.64
C CYS A 89 -14.69 12.37 -16.87
N TYR A 90 -15.48 13.44 -16.90
CA TYR A 90 -15.46 14.46 -17.94
C TYR A 90 -15.55 15.86 -17.34
N THR A 91 -15.39 16.87 -18.17
CA THR A 91 -15.55 18.27 -17.79
C THR A 91 -16.70 18.91 -18.56
N CYS A 92 -17.44 19.78 -17.91
CA CYS A 92 -18.46 20.61 -18.55
C CYS A 92 -18.47 22.02 -17.96
N PRO A 93 -19.06 23.02 -18.63
CA PRO A 93 -19.33 24.31 -18.02
C PRO A 93 -20.21 24.18 -16.79
N THR A 94 -20.02 25.04 -15.79
CA THR A 94 -20.80 24.95 -14.54
C THR A 94 -22.31 25.07 -14.71
N TYR A 95 -22.79 25.73 -15.78
CA TYR A 95 -24.21 25.85 -16.08
C TYR A 95 -24.80 24.61 -16.78
N GLU A 96 -23.97 23.67 -17.24
CA GLU A 96 -24.36 22.39 -17.82
C GLU A 96 -24.22 21.22 -16.85
N THR A 97 -23.93 21.52 -15.58
CA THR A 97 -23.73 20.50 -14.55
C THR A 97 -24.95 19.60 -14.38
N PRO A 98 -24.82 18.26 -14.38
CA PRO A 98 -25.93 17.36 -14.09
C PRO A 98 -26.62 17.71 -12.78
N TYR A 99 -27.94 17.64 -12.76
CA TYR A 99 -28.72 17.89 -11.53
C TYR A 99 -28.43 16.85 -10.44
N ASP A 100 -28.35 15.59 -10.84
CA ASP A 100 -28.13 14.46 -9.92
C ASP A 100 -26.71 14.40 -9.38
N GLY A 101 -26.52 13.59 -8.34
CA GLY A 101 -25.23 13.28 -7.75
C GLY A 101 -24.88 14.10 -6.54
N VAL A 102 -23.64 13.95 -6.07
CA VAL A 102 -23.09 14.57 -4.87
C VAL A 102 -22.05 15.61 -5.26
N GLU A 103 -22.22 16.83 -4.80
CA GLU A 103 -21.18 17.85 -4.97
C GLU A 103 -20.22 17.81 -3.79
N VAL A 104 -18.94 17.65 -4.07
CA VAL A 104 -17.86 17.78 -3.08
C VAL A 104 -17.37 19.24 -3.02
N PRO A 105 -16.70 19.64 -1.95
CA PRO A 105 -16.13 20.98 -1.84
C PRO A 105 -15.32 21.34 -3.11
N SER A 106 -15.50 22.58 -3.58
CA SER A 106 -14.82 23.08 -4.78
C SER A 106 -13.30 23.03 -4.66
N PHE A 107 -12.59 23.07 -5.77
CA PHE A 107 -11.12 23.17 -5.78
C PHE A 107 -10.63 24.31 -4.90
N ASP A 108 -11.23 25.49 -4.99
CA ASP A 108 -10.85 26.65 -4.16
C ASP A 108 -11.06 26.38 -2.65
N ASN A 109 -12.15 25.70 -2.30
CA ASN A 109 -12.44 25.35 -0.91
C ASN A 109 -11.42 24.33 -0.38
N VAL A 110 -11.09 23.27 -1.14
CA VAL A 110 -10.12 22.27 -0.69
C VAL A 110 -8.69 22.80 -0.68
N LEU A 111 -8.36 23.73 -1.56
CA LEU A 111 -7.05 24.41 -1.58
C LEU A 111 -6.82 25.23 -0.30
N ASN A 112 -7.87 25.92 0.19
CA ASN A 112 -7.80 26.85 1.31
C ASN A 112 -8.20 26.24 2.66
N SER A 113 -8.74 25.01 2.70
CA SER A 113 -9.23 24.38 3.92
C SER A 113 -8.95 22.89 3.98
N LYS A 114 -8.07 22.48 4.88
CA LYS A 114 -7.79 21.09 5.21
C LYS A 114 -9.06 20.30 5.58
N LYS A 115 -9.99 20.95 6.27
CA LYS A 115 -11.28 20.35 6.67
C LYS A 115 -12.16 20.06 5.45
N GLU A 116 -12.22 20.97 4.49
CA GLU A 116 -12.96 20.75 3.25
C GLU A 116 -12.32 19.65 2.39
N TYR A 117 -10.98 19.57 2.35
CA TYR A 117 -10.29 18.45 1.71
C TYR A 117 -10.61 17.11 2.38
N ALA A 118 -10.63 17.04 3.72
CA ALA A 118 -11.01 15.83 4.43
C ALA A 118 -12.45 15.38 4.12
N LYS A 119 -13.40 16.34 4.00
CA LYS A 119 -14.79 16.04 3.58
C LYS A 119 -14.85 15.50 2.16
N SER A 120 -14.09 16.10 1.21
CA SER A 120 -14.00 15.62 -0.18
C SER A 120 -13.51 14.19 -0.22
N CYS A 121 -12.38 13.90 0.43
CA CYS A 121 -11.82 12.55 0.50
C CYS A 121 -12.80 11.52 1.06
N ARG A 122 -13.56 11.86 2.11
CA ARG A 122 -14.59 10.97 2.66
C ARG A 122 -15.66 10.63 1.64
N ILE A 123 -16.22 11.64 0.97
CA ILE A 123 -17.28 11.44 -0.03
C ILE A 123 -16.75 10.60 -1.17
N GLU A 124 -15.56 10.91 -1.68
CA GLU A 124 -14.92 10.14 -2.76
C GLU A 124 -14.72 8.66 -2.38
N GLN A 125 -14.38 8.36 -1.12
CA GLN A 125 -14.26 6.98 -0.63
C GLN A 125 -15.62 6.28 -0.49
N ASP A 126 -16.63 6.99 -0.01
CA ASP A 126 -17.95 6.43 0.25
C ASP A 126 -18.73 6.13 -1.05
N GLU A 127 -18.41 6.82 -2.14
CA GLU A 127 -19.08 6.64 -3.45
C GLU A 127 -18.30 5.73 -4.42
N GLN A 128 -17.32 4.92 -3.94
CA GLN A 128 -16.58 3.94 -4.75
C GLN A 128 -17.33 2.60 -4.94
N ASP A 129 -18.62 2.57 -4.76
CA ASP A 129 -19.44 1.37 -4.86
C ASP A 129 -20.19 1.33 -6.19
N HIS A 130 -20.03 0.27 -6.96
CA HIS A 130 -20.71 0.11 -8.25
C HIS A 130 -22.22 -0.16 -8.12
N ILE A 131 -22.73 -0.50 -6.94
CA ILE A 131 -24.16 -0.72 -6.68
C ILE A 131 -24.82 0.55 -6.13
N ARG A 132 -24.19 1.20 -5.15
CA ARG A 132 -24.77 2.35 -4.41
C ARG A 132 -24.01 3.65 -4.60
N GLY A 133 -22.87 3.62 -5.28
CA GLY A 133 -22.11 4.82 -5.56
C GLY A 133 -22.89 5.79 -6.45
N ARG A 134 -22.78 7.06 -6.14
CA ARG A 134 -23.45 8.14 -6.88
C ARG A 134 -22.45 8.89 -7.74
N LEU A 135 -22.96 9.60 -8.75
CA LEU A 135 -22.20 10.60 -9.49
C LEU A 135 -21.62 11.64 -8.53
N ILE A 136 -20.37 12.02 -8.72
CA ILE A 136 -19.68 13.04 -7.90
C ILE A 136 -19.32 14.24 -8.81
N LYS A 137 -19.45 15.45 -8.26
CA LYS A 137 -19.17 16.71 -8.95
C LYS A 137 -18.23 17.56 -8.12
N GLN A 138 -17.22 18.16 -8.76
CA GLN A 138 -16.33 19.12 -8.13
C GLN A 138 -16.13 20.35 -9.02
N LYS A 139 -16.39 21.52 -8.49
CA LYS A 139 -16.23 22.80 -9.19
C LYS A 139 -14.76 23.24 -9.21
N HIS A 140 -14.27 23.61 -10.40
CA HIS A 140 -12.96 24.18 -10.66
C HIS A 140 -13.13 25.51 -11.41
N GLY A 141 -13.33 26.60 -10.69
CA GLY A 141 -13.62 27.90 -11.30
C GLY A 141 -14.93 27.89 -12.11
N LYS A 142 -14.84 28.03 -13.42
CA LYS A 142 -16.00 28.00 -14.35
C LYS A 142 -16.29 26.60 -14.92
N VAL A 143 -15.49 25.60 -14.59
CA VAL A 143 -15.60 24.23 -15.08
C VAL A 143 -16.02 23.30 -13.94
N MET A 144 -16.90 22.36 -14.25
CA MET A 144 -17.26 21.26 -13.37
C MET A 144 -16.56 19.99 -13.83
N VAL A 145 -15.86 19.32 -12.92
CA VAL A 145 -15.39 17.95 -13.12
C VAL A 145 -16.47 17.01 -12.61
N VAL A 146 -16.95 16.14 -13.47
CA VAL A 146 -18.01 15.19 -13.18
C VAL A 146 -17.45 13.78 -13.25
N GLN A 147 -17.64 13.00 -12.20
CA GLN A 147 -17.35 11.57 -12.17
C GLN A 147 -18.65 10.80 -12.25
N ASN A 148 -18.84 10.03 -13.31
CA ASN A 148 -19.95 9.08 -13.43
C ASN A 148 -19.86 7.98 -12.37
N ASN A 149 -20.97 7.29 -12.14
CA ASN A 149 -21.01 6.14 -11.24
C ASN A 149 -19.93 5.12 -11.60
N PRO A 150 -19.38 4.40 -10.62
CA PRO A 150 -18.38 3.35 -10.89
C PRO A 150 -18.91 2.28 -11.86
N MET A 151 -18.07 1.89 -12.82
CA MET A 151 -18.36 0.77 -13.70
C MET A 151 -18.47 -0.52 -12.88
N PRO A 152 -19.51 -1.36 -13.07
CA PRO A 152 -19.55 -2.69 -12.49
C PRO A 152 -18.30 -3.50 -12.86
N PRO A 153 -17.68 -4.22 -11.91
CA PRO A 153 -16.51 -5.02 -12.19
C PRO A 153 -16.78 -6.07 -13.27
N LEU A 154 -15.75 -6.48 -13.98
CA LEU A 154 -15.86 -7.58 -14.93
C LEU A 154 -16.33 -8.85 -14.21
N ASN A 155 -17.34 -9.51 -14.74
CA ASN A 155 -17.69 -10.85 -14.27
C ASN A 155 -16.65 -11.89 -14.71
N GLN A 156 -16.79 -13.14 -14.25
CA GLN A 156 -15.82 -14.21 -14.52
C GLN A 156 -15.59 -14.42 -16.02
N ASN A 157 -16.66 -14.48 -16.83
CA ASN A 157 -16.56 -14.71 -18.28
C ASN A 157 -15.87 -13.54 -19.00
N GLU A 158 -16.14 -12.31 -18.58
CA GLU A 158 -15.49 -11.12 -19.11
C GLU A 158 -14.00 -11.09 -18.76
N LEU A 159 -13.66 -11.44 -17.50
CA LEU A 159 -12.26 -11.58 -17.08
C LEU A 159 -11.54 -12.65 -17.91
N ASP A 160 -12.15 -13.82 -18.08
CA ASP A 160 -11.56 -14.92 -18.86
C ASP A 160 -11.27 -14.49 -20.30
N LYS A 161 -12.20 -13.73 -20.92
CA LYS A 161 -11.98 -13.17 -22.26
C LYS A 161 -10.77 -12.23 -22.31
N ILE A 162 -10.67 -11.29 -21.34
CA ILE A 162 -9.53 -10.36 -21.27
C ILE A 162 -8.21 -11.10 -21.13
N TYR A 163 -8.14 -12.08 -20.21
CA TYR A 163 -6.91 -12.86 -20.00
C TYR A 163 -6.62 -13.88 -21.09
N SER A 164 -7.56 -14.15 -22.00
CA SER A 164 -7.34 -14.99 -23.19
C SER A 164 -6.72 -14.25 -24.38
N LEU A 165 -6.66 -12.92 -24.34
CA LEU A 165 -6.05 -12.11 -25.40
C LEU A 165 -4.58 -12.53 -25.64
N PRO A 166 -4.08 -12.33 -26.88
CA PRO A 166 -2.76 -12.81 -27.27
C PRO A 166 -1.62 -11.93 -26.73
N TYR A 167 -1.47 -11.88 -25.41
CA TYR A 167 -0.37 -11.17 -24.77
C TYR A 167 0.98 -11.81 -25.09
N THR A 168 1.95 -11.00 -25.50
CA THR A 168 3.31 -11.46 -25.85
C THR A 168 4.10 -11.95 -24.65
N ARG A 169 3.78 -11.48 -23.44
CA ARG A 169 4.52 -11.75 -22.17
C ARG A 169 6.00 -11.39 -22.24
N ALA A 170 6.36 -10.50 -23.14
CA ALA A 170 7.71 -10.01 -23.34
C ALA A 170 7.70 -8.48 -23.39
N TYR A 171 8.83 -7.88 -23.16
CA TYR A 171 9.02 -6.44 -23.40
C TYR A 171 9.15 -6.16 -24.89
N HIS A 172 8.91 -4.90 -25.28
CA HIS A 172 9.02 -4.49 -26.68
C HIS A 172 10.46 -4.67 -27.21
N PRO A 173 10.66 -5.20 -28.44
CA PRO A 173 11.99 -5.50 -29.00
C PRO A 173 12.96 -4.30 -29.04
N SER A 174 12.46 -3.06 -29.07
CA SER A 174 13.31 -1.86 -29.03
C SER A 174 14.21 -1.78 -27.78
N TYR A 175 13.84 -2.47 -26.69
CA TYR A 175 14.64 -2.49 -25.46
C TYR A 175 15.80 -3.50 -25.50
N GLU A 176 15.84 -4.42 -26.45
CA GLU A 176 16.93 -5.41 -26.59
C GLU A 176 18.31 -4.74 -26.64
N LYS A 177 18.44 -3.71 -27.49
CA LYS A 177 19.69 -2.95 -27.64
C LYS A 177 20.11 -2.19 -26.36
N LEU A 178 19.18 -1.99 -25.42
CA LEU A 178 19.40 -1.31 -24.15
C LEU A 178 19.64 -2.31 -22.99
N GLY A 179 19.78 -3.60 -23.27
CA GLY A 179 19.96 -4.65 -22.26
C GLY A 179 18.64 -5.24 -21.73
N GLY A 180 17.53 -5.00 -22.43
CA GLY A 180 16.21 -5.52 -22.07
C GLY A 180 15.53 -4.77 -20.94
N VAL A 181 14.50 -5.39 -20.34
CA VAL A 181 13.76 -4.86 -19.18
C VAL A 181 13.89 -5.86 -18.02
N PRO A 182 14.78 -5.62 -17.05
CA PRO A 182 15.05 -6.58 -15.97
C PRO A 182 13.80 -6.98 -15.15
N GLY A 183 12.85 -6.06 -14.99
CA GLY A 183 11.62 -6.31 -14.23
C GLY A 183 10.71 -7.40 -14.80
N ILE A 184 10.85 -7.78 -16.08
CA ILE A 184 10.05 -8.86 -16.68
C ILE A 184 10.27 -10.20 -15.98
N LYS A 185 11.49 -10.45 -15.48
CA LYS A 185 11.86 -11.71 -14.83
C LYS A 185 11.03 -12.00 -13.58
N GLU A 186 10.51 -10.97 -12.94
CA GLU A 186 9.69 -11.11 -11.73
C GLU A 186 8.26 -11.55 -12.06
N VAL A 187 7.76 -11.23 -13.25
CA VAL A 187 6.35 -11.41 -13.63
C VAL A 187 6.11 -12.35 -14.81
N GLU A 188 7.12 -12.68 -15.58
CA GLU A 188 7.03 -13.49 -16.82
C GLU A 188 6.24 -14.79 -16.61
N PHE A 189 6.49 -15.48 -15.50
CA PHE A 189 5.85 -16.75 -15.14
C PHE A 189 4.87 -16.58 -13.95
N SER A 190 4.20 -15.45 -13.88
CA SER A 190 3.17 -15.19 -12.87
C SER A 190 1.79 -15.12 -13.51
N ILE A 191 0.77 -15.57 -12.78
CA ILE A 191 -0.62 -15.61 -13.20
C ILE A 191 -1.45 -14.79 -12.22
N THR A 192 -2.14 -13.76 -12.74
CA THR A 192 -3.13 -13.02 -11.95
C THR A 192 -4.47 -13.74 -12.03
N HIS A 193 -5.03 -14.12 -10.89
CA HIS A 193 -6.29 -14.86 -10.86
C HIS A 193 -7.50 -14.07 -10.37
N ASN A 194 -7.30 -12.94 -9.70
CA ASN A 194 -8.37 -12.11 -9.13
C ASN A 194 -8.08 -10.61 -9.29
N ARG A 195 -9.10 -9.80 -9.09
CA ARG A 195 -9.05 -8.34 -9.00
C ARG A 195 -9.90 -7.86 -7.85
N GLY A 196 -9.62 -6.63 -7.37
CA GLY A 196 -10.27 -6.06 -6.20
C GLY A 196 -9.71 -6.54 -4.88
N CYS A 197 -9.98 -5.80 -3.80
CA CYS A 197 -9.48 -6.14 -2.47
C CYS A 197 -10.39 -5.59 -1.37
N PHE A 198 -11.15 -6.44 -0.69
CA PHE A 198 -12.00 -6.02 0.43
C PHE A 198 -11.23 -5.76 1.74
N GLY A 199 -9.92 -6.00 1.75
CA GLY A 199 -9.05 -5.61 2.87
C GLY A 199 -9.05 -4.11 3.13
N ALA A 200 -9.14 -3.31 2.08
CA ALA A 200 -9.38 -1.86 2.12
C ALA A 200 -8.52 -1.10 3.15
N CYS A 201 -7.21 -1.44 3.22
CA CYS A 201 -6.27 -0.71 4.07
C CYS A 201 -6.22 0.77 3.69
N ASN A 202 -6.18 1.67 4.68
CA ASN A 202 -6.32 3.11 4.47
C ASN A 202 -5.17 3.74 3.66
N PHE A 203 -4.00 3.12 3.61
CA PHE A 203 -2.84 3.58 2.86
C PHE A 203 -2.74 3.00 1.44
N CYS A 204 -3.57 1.99 1.11
CA CYS A 204 -3.46 1.25 -0.13
C CYS A 204 -4.44 1.77 -1.20
N SER A 205 -3.91 2.16 -2.36
CA SER A 205 -4.72 2.65 -3.48
C SER A 205 -5.45 1.55 -4.25
N ILE A 206 -5.15 0.27 -4.02
CA ILE A 206 -5.76 -0.83 -4.77
C ILE A 206 -7.28 -0.83 -4.60
N ALA A 207 -7.77 -0.66 -3.37
CA ALA A 207 -9.20 -0.62 -3.11
C ALA A 207 -9.90 0.60 -3.75
N PHE A 208 -9.19 1.73 -3.89
CA PHE A 208 -9.71 2.93 -4.56
C PHE A 208 -9.66 2.83 -6.09
N HIS A 209 -8.67 2.11 -6.64
CA HIS A 209 -8.52 1.92 -8.08
C HIS A 209 -9.29 0.71 -8.61
N GLN A 210 -9.08 -0.50 -8.04
CA GLN A 210 -9.72 -1.73 -8.50
C GLN A 210 -11.09 -1.99 -7.85
N GLY A 211 -11.40 -1.29 -6.77
CA GLY A 211 -12.58 -1.51 -5.96
C GLY A 211 -12.39 -2.54 -4.84
N ARG A 212 -13.39 -2.59 -3.96
CA ARG A 212 -13.43 -3.53 -2.83
C ARG A 212 -14.19 -4.81 -3.13
N TYR A 213 -14.79 -4.91 -4.30
CA TYR A 213 -15.49 -6.10 -4.78
C TYR A 213 -14.50 -7.02 -5.49
N VAL A 214 -14.35 -8.24 -4.99
CA VAL A 214 -13.41 -9.21 -5.57
C VAL A 214 -14.09 -10.00 -6.65
N THR A 215 -13.47 -10.04 -7.83
CA THR A 215 -13.85 -10.89 -8.96
C THR A 215 -12.68 -11.75 -9.38
N SER A 216 -12.95 -12.96 -9.86
CA SER A 216 -11.93 -13.95 -10.16
C SER A 216 -12.15 -14.62 -11.50
N ARG A 217 -11.06 -15.00 -12.13
CA ARG A 217 -11.04 -15.83 -13.33
C ARG A 217 -11.50 -17.25 -13.02
N SER A 218 -12.04 -17.92 -14.01
CA SER A 218 -12.38 -19.34 -13.90
C SER A 218 -11.10 -20.20 -13.74
N LYS A 219 -11.25 -21.34 -13.10
CA LYS A 219 -10.21 -22.35 -13.00
C LYS A 219 -9.68 -22.72 -14.40
N LYS A 220 -10.58 -22.93 -15.38
CA LYS A 220 -10.22 -23.26 -16.77
C LYS A 220 -9.30 -22.18 -17.37
N SER A 221 -9.60 -20.91 -17.21
CA SER A 221 -8.80 -19.80 -17.72
C SER A 221 -7.39 -19.82 -17.14
N ILE A 222 -7.26 -20.05 -15.82
CA ILE A 222 -5.98 -20.10 -15.12
C ILE A 222 -5.14 -21.31 -15.59
N LEU A 223 -5.76 -22.50 -15.69
CA LEU A 223 -5.08 -23.71 -16.15
C LEU A 223 -4.59 -23.58 -17.61
N THR A 224 -5.43 -23.03 -18.50
CA THR A 224 -5.05 -22.78 -19.90
C THR A 224 -3.84 -21.83 -19.99
N GLU A 225 -3.80 -20.80 -19.15
CA GLU A 225 -2.65 -19.89 -19.10
C GLU A 225 -1.41 -20.58 -18.53
N ALA A 226 -1.55 -21.35 -17.44
CA ALA A 226 -0.45 -22.10 -16.86
C ALA A 226 0.16 -23.09 -17.87
N GLU A 227 -0.70 -23.79 -18.64
CA GLU A 227 -0.26 -24.68 -19.70
C GLU A 227 0.54 -23.92 -20.79
N LYS A 228 0.05 -22.77 -21.25
CA LYS A 228 0.80 -21.91 -22.19
C LYS A 228 2.19 -21.55 -21.66
N LEU A 229 2.31 -21.22 -20.36
CA LEU A 229 3.61 -20.91 -19.75
C LEU A 229 4.59 -22.08 -19.83
N THR A 230 4.12 -23.32 -19.71
CA THR A 230 5.00 -24.52 -19.80
C THR A 230 5.62 -24.73 -21.20
N HIS A 231 5.08 -24.05 -22.22
CA HIS A 231 5.60 -24.11 -23.60
C HIS A 231 6.48 -22.89 -23.95
N MET A 232 6.64 -21.93 -23.06
CA MET A 232 7.53 -20.78 -23.31
C MET A 232 9.01 -21.22 -23.29
N PRO A 233 9.86 -20.64 -24.14
CA PRO A 233 11.26 -21.06 -24.31
C PRO A 233 12.09 -21.04 -23.01
N ASN A 234 11.83 -20.06 -22.15
CA ASN A 234 12.58 -19.83 -20.90
C ASN A 234 11.97 -20.53 -19.68
N PHE A 235 10.92 -21.33 -19.84
CA PHE A 235 10.26 -21.98 -18.72
C PHE A 235 11.13 -23.09 -18.11
N LYS A 236 11.47 -22.95 -16.84
CA LYS A 236 12.33 -23.90 -16.09
C LYS A 236 11.55 -24.79 -15.11
N GLY A 237 10.23 -24.79 -15.21
CA GLY A 237 9.34 -25.56 -14.33
C GLY A 237 8.80 -24.79 -13.11
N TYR A 238 9.02 -23.50 -13.05
CA TYR A 238 8.59 -22.68 -11.90
C TYR A 238 7.53 -21.67 -12.32
N ILE A 239 6.34 -21.77 -11.71
CA ILE A 239 5.34 -20.72 -11.75
C ILE A 239 5.59 -19.86 -10.51
N HIS A 240 5.97 -18.62 -10.75
CA HIS A 240 6.48 -17.74 -9.69
C HIS A 240 5.38 -17.24 -8.78
N ASP A 241 4.16 -17.08 -9.30
CA ASP A 241 3.01 -16.63 -8.53
C ASP A 241 1.69 -17.03 -9.20
N ILE A 242 0.74 -17.52 -8.43
CA ILE A 242 -0.68 -17.52 -8.79
C ILE A 242 -1.35 -16.58 -7.80
N GLY A 243 -1.43 -15.31 -8.14
CA GLY A 243 -1.75 -14.27 -7.19
C GLY A 243 -2.66 -13.17 -7.73
N GLY A 244 -2.62 -12.04 -7.05
CA GLY A 244 -3.41 -10.86 -7.38
C GLY A 244 -3.19 -9.76 -6.34
N PRO A 245 -4.12 -8.79 -6.21
CA PRO A 245 -4.04 -7.76 -5.16
C PRO A 245 -3.92 -8.34 -3.75
N THR A 246 -4.55 -9.50 -3.53
CA THR A 246 -4.42 -10.35 -2.36
C THR A 246 -4.59 -11.79 -2.85
N ALA A 247 -3.56 -12.62 -2.68
CA ALA A 247 -3.50 -13.92 -3.31
C ALA A 247 -4.62 -14.88 -2.87
N ASN A 248 -5.02 -14.85 -1.60
CA ASN A 248 -6.03 -15.76 -1.08
C ASN A 248 -7.47 -15.22 -1.11
N PHE A 249 -7.75 -14.19 -1.92
CA PHE A 249 -9.13 -13.75 -2.18
C PHE A 249 -9.63 -14.29 -3.51
N ARG A 250 -10.81 -14.92 -3.51
CA ARG A 250 -11.45 -15.48 -4.71
C ARG A 250 -12.86 -14.96 -4.95
N LYS A 251 -13.57 -14.60 -3.91
CA LYS A 251 -14.98 -14.19 -3.93
C LYS A 251 -15.15 -12.86 -3.20
N PRO A 252 -16.27 -12.17 -3.36
CA PRO A 252 -16.66 -11.05 -2.51
C PRO A 252 -16.62 -11.43 -1.02
N SER A 253 -16.53 -10.44 -0.16
CA SER A 253 -16.37 -10.68 1.29
C SER A 253 -17.56 -11.37 1.95
N CYS A 254 -18.76 -11.18 1.40
CA CYS A 254 -20.01 -11.77 1.91
C CYS A 254 -21.15 -11.56 0.91
N THR A 255 -22.25 -12.30 1.08
CA THR A 255 -23.47 -12.18 0.27
C THR A 255 -24.11 -10.77 0.34
N PHE A 256 -24.07 -10.13 1.51
CA PHE A 256 -24.55 -8.74 1.63
C PHE A 256 -23.82 -7.78 0.69
N GLN A 257 -22.49 -7.95 0.52
CA GLN A 257 -21.73 -7.15 -0.42
C GLN A 257 -22.16 -7.39 -1.88
N GLU A 258 -22.47 -8.64 -2.22
CA GLU A 258 -22.92 -9.02 -3.56
C GLU A 258 -24.28 -8.40 -3.91
N GLU A 259 -25.21 -8.39 -2.97
CA GLU A 259 -26.60 -7.94 -3.19
C GLU A 259 -26.77 -6.43 -2.97
N HIS A 260 -26.11 -5.87 -1.97
CA HIS A 260 -26.38 -4.53 -1.46
C HIS A 260 -25.19 -3.57 -1.56
N GLY A 261 -24.03 -4.03 -2.10
CA GLY A 261 -22.82 -3.23 -2.21
C GLY A 261 -22.05 -3.06 -0.90
N LEU A 262 -21.14 -2.10 -0.90
CA LEU A 262 -20.17 -1.91 0.19
C LEU A 262 -20.81 -1.34 1.45
N CYS A 263 -20.35 -1.80 2.61
CA CYS A 263 -20.65 -1.14 3.87
C CYS A 263 -19.86 0.17 3.98
N LYS A 264 -20.55 1.32 4.03
CA LYS A 264 -19.92 2.64 4.25
C LYS A 264 -19.33 2.73 5.65
N GLY A 265 -18.12 3.27 5.77
CA GLY A 265 -17.44 3.45 7.06
C GLY A 265 -17.03 2.16 7.79
N LYS A 266 -17.17 0.98 7.17
CA LYS A 266 -16.79 -0.31 7.77
C LYS A 266 -15.80 -1.07 6.89
N LYS A 267 -14.97 -1.89 7.54
CA LYS A 267 -14.02 -2.80 6.89
C LYS A 267 -14.37 -4.25 7.22
N CYS A 268 -14.08 -5.15 6.27
CA CYS A 268 -14.43 -6.56 6.42
C CYS A 268 -13.47 -7.31 7.38
N LEU A 269 -12.24 -6.82 7.52
CA LEU A 269 -11.16 -7.50 8.27
C LEU A 269 -10.55 -6.67 9.41
N ALA A 270 -10.95 -5.42 9.58
CA ALA A 270 -10.35 -4.53 10.57
C ALA A 270 -11.41 -3.79 11.40
N PRO A 271 -11.14 -3.53 12.70
CA PRO A 271 -10.02 -4.05 13.50
C PRO A 271 -10.14 -5.55 13.80
N LYS A 272 -11.34 -6.12 13.62
CA LYS A 272 -11.67 -7.54 13.75
C LYS A 272 -12.48 -7.99 12.54
N PRO A 273 -12.43 -9.29 12.19
CA PRO A 273 -13.24 -9.85 11.10
C PRO A 273 -14.73 -9.57 11.29
N CYS A 274 -15.41 -9.24 10.18
CA CYS A 274 -16.85 -9.04 10.17
C CYS A 274 -17.59 -10.37 10.40
N ARG A 275 -18.70 -10.35 11.15
CA ARG A 275 -19.50 -11.55 11.42
C ARG A 275 -20.07 -12.21 10.16
N ASN A 276 -20.29 -11.43 9.11
CA ASN A 276 -20.83 -11.91 7.83
C ASN A 276 -19.72 -12.30 6.84
N LEU A 277 -18.44 -12.29 7.26
CA LEU A 277 -17.33 -12.64 6.38
C LEU A 277 -17.47 -14.10 5.91
N SER A 278 -17.44 -14.30 4.60
CA SER A 278 -17.40 -15.61 3.98
C SER A 278 -15.94 -16.00 3.72
N VAL A 279 -15.51 -17.12 4.27
CA VAL A 279 -14.12 -17.61 4.14
C VAL A 279 -14.13 -18.99 3.51
N ASP A 280 -13.47 -19.11 2.36
CA ASP A 280 -13.38 -20.37 1.62
C ASP A 280 -12.14 -20.34 0.72
N HIS A 281 -11.19 -21.21 0.98
CA HIS A 281 -9.97 -21.36 0.16
C HIS A 281 -10.01 -22.62 -0.72
N SER A 282 -11.07 -23.40 -0.71
CA SER A 282 -11.17 -24.71 -1.39
C SER A 282 -10.94 -24.61 -2.90
N GLU A 283 -11.58 -23.63 -3.57
CA GLU A 283 -11.40 -23.40 -5.01
C GLU A 283 -9.96 -22.97 -5.35
N TYR A 284 -9.38 -22.11 -4.52
CA TYR A 284 -8.00 -21.66 -4.73
C TYR A 284 -7.01 -22.81 -4.55
N LEU A 285 -7.21 -23.61 -3.54
CA LEU A 285 -6.40 -24.80 -3.30
C LEU A 285 -6.51 -25.81 -4.45
N ASP A 286 -7.70 -26.05 -4.97
CA ASP A 286 -7.90 -26.94 -6.12
C ASP A 286 -7.18 -26.41 -7.38
N ILE A 287 -7.23 -25.12 -7.64
CA ILE A 287 -6.45 -24.49 -8.73
C ILE A 287 -4.95 -24.74 -8.54
N LEU A 288 -4.43 -24.51 -7.36
CA LEU A 288 -3.00 -24.68 -7.06
C LEU A 288 -2.57 -26.15 -7.25
N ARG A 289 -3.38 -27.10 -6.80
CA ARG A 289 -3.14 -28.55 -6.98
C ARG A 289 -3.12 -28.93 -8.45
N GLN A 290 -4.09 -28.47 -9.24
CA GLN A 290 -4.18 -28.77 -10.66
C GLN A 290 -3.03 -28.15 -11.45
N VAL A 291 -2.66 -26.90 -11.18
CA VAL A 291 -1.50 -26.27 -11.84
C VAL A 291 -0.21 -27.00 -11.47
N ARG A 292 -0.07 -27.44 -10.21
CA ARG A 292 1.10 -28.20 -9.74
C ARG A 292 1.21 -29.57 -10.43
N SER A 293 0.09 -30.16 -10.87
CA SER A 293 0.06 -31.45 -11.56
C SER A 293 0.31 -31.35 -13.07
N LEU A 294 0.39 -30.15 -13.64
CA LEU A 294 0.66 -29.99 -15.08
C LEU A 294 2.06 -30.53 -15.46
N PRO A 295 2.20 -31.18 -16.64
CA PRO A 295 3.50 -31.59 -17.17
C PRO A 295 4.48 -30.41 -17.18
N LYS A 296 5.77 -30.69 -16.89
CA LYS A 296 6.86 -29.73 -16.80
C LYS A 296 6.79 -28.75 -15.63
N VAL A 297 5.70 -28.66 -14.86
CA VAL A 297 5.63 -27.85 -13.65
C VAL A 297 6.31 -28.59 -12.50
N LYS A 298 7.34 -27.99 -11.92
CA LYS A 298 8.08 -28.51 -10.77
C LYS A 298 7.58 -27.90 -9.46
N LYS A 299 7.29 -26.59 -9.48
CA LYS A 299 6.83 -25.83 -8.31
C LYS A 299 5.89 -24.69 -8.73
N VAL A 300 4.93 -24.42 -7.86
CA VAL A 300 4.00 -23.28 -7.95
C VAL A 300 4.13 -22.51 -6.67
N PHE A 301 4.51 -21.24 -6.76
CA PHE A 301 4.67 -20.39 -5.59
C PHE A 301 3.53 -19.37 -5.46
N ILE A 302 3.35 -18.85 -4.25
CA ILE A 302 2.53 -17.70 -3.94
C ILE A 302 3.47 -16.62 -3.41
N ARG A 303 3.69 -15.57 -4.21
CA ARG A 303 4.54 -14.41 -3.87
C ARG A 303 3.74 -13.15 -3.59
N SER A 304 2.54 -13.04 -4.15
CA SER A 304 1.57 -12.01 -3.79
C SER A 304 1.19 -12.12 -2.32
N GLY A 305 0.87 -10.99 -1.69
CA GLY A 305 0.59 -10.96 -0.27
C GLY A 305 -0.60 -11.85 0.12
N ILE A 306 -0.41 -12.65 1.16
CA ILE A 306 -1.45 -13.41 1.84
C ILE A 306 -2.08 -12.55 2.93
N ARG A 307 -3.40 -12.46 2.96
CA ARG A 307 -4.14 -11.94 4.11
C ARG A 307 -4.22 -13.03 5.16
N TYR A 308 -3.26 -13.00 6.08
CA TYR A 308 -3.14 -13.98 7.16
C TYR A 308 -4.32 -13.93 8.13
N ASP A 309 -4.90 -12.75 8.35
CA ASP A 309 -6.09 -12.53 9.14
C ASP A 309 -7.34 -13.19 8.51
N TYR A 310 -7.49 -13.15 7.19
CA TYR A 310 -8.53 -13.87 6.47
C TYR A 310 -8.30 -15.39 6.50
N LEU A 311 -7.04 -15.82 6.38
CA LEU A 311 -6.66 -17.22 6.45
C LEU A 311 -6.96 -17.84 7.83
N LEU A 312 -6.79 -17.08 8.90
CA LEU A 312 -7.07 -17.53 10.27
C LEU A 312 -8.56 -17.74 10.56
N GLU A 313 -9.45 -17.16 9.76
CA GLU A 313 -10.90 -17.35 9.87
C GLU A 313 -11.41 -18.58 9.10
N ASP A 314 -10.55 -19.25 8.33
CA ASP A 314 -10.91 -20.52 7.70
C ASP A 314 -10.97 -21.63 8.75
N LYS A 315 -12.06 -22.38 8.72
CA LYS A 315 -12.28 -23.53 9.62
C LYS A 315 -11.52 -24.77 9.15
N ASP A 316 -11.16 -24.81 7.85
CA ASP A 316 -10.37 -25.88 7.24
C ASP A 316 -8.90 -25.44 7.09
N ASP A 317 -8.02 -26.11 7.80
CA ASP A 317 -6.59 -25.83 7.78
C ASP A 317 -5.86 -26.40 6.56
N THR A 318 -6.53 -27.10 5.68
CA THR A 318 -5.91 -27.79 4.53
C THR A 318 -5.16 -26.83 3.64
N PHE A 319 -5.76 -25.65 3.32
CA PHE A 319 -5.06 -24.64 2.52
C PHE A 319 -3.82 -24.11 3.24
N PHE A 320 -3.89 -23.85 4.55
CA PHE A 320 -2.74 -23.33 5.29
C PHE A 320 -1.58 -24.33 5.31
N LYS A 321 -1.87 -25.61 5.55
CA LYS A 321 -0.87 -26.68 5.55
C LYS A 321 -0.23 -26.83 4.17
N GLU A 322 -1.01 -26.89 3.09
CA GLU A 322 -0.46 -26.99 1.74
C GLU A 322 0.26 -25.72 1.28
N LEU A 323 -0.15 -24.54 1.72
CA LEU A 323 0.59 -23.31 1.50
C LEU A 323 2.03 -23.47 2.00
N VAL A 324 2.18 -23.88 3.25
CA VAL A 324 3.49 -24.07 3.90
C VAL A 324 4.27 -25.19 3.20
N GLU A 325 3.62 -26.30 2.90
CA GLU A 325 4.29 -27.48 2.33
C GLU A 325 4.73 -27.28 0.87
N HIS A 326 3.90 -26.63 0.04
CA HIS A 326 4.07 -26.66 -1.40
C HIS A 326 4.32 -25.31 -2.06
N HIS A 327 3.87 -24.19 -1.47
CA HIS A 327 3.75 -22.92 -2.17
C HIS A 327 4.65 -21.80 -1.63
N VAL A 328 5.40 -22.06 -0.57
CA VAL A 328 6.41 -21.14 -0.02
C VAL A 328 7.80 -21.52 -0.52
N SER A 329 8.53 -20.54 -1.07
CA SER A 329 9.88 -20.73 -1.64
C SER A 329 11.02 -20.51 -0.62
N GLY A 330 10.78 -20.81 0.67
CA GLY A 330 11.70 -20.54 1.79
C GLY A 330 11.33 -19.29 2.59
N GLN A 331 10.69 -18.32 1.98
CA GLN A 331 10.22 -17.10 2.67
C GLN A 331 8.76 -16.80 2.31
N LEU A 332 7.94 -16.55 3.32
CA LEU A 332 6.59 -16.03 3.13
C LEU A 332 6.54 -14.57 3.60
N LYS A 333 6.15 -13.68 2.69
CA LYS A 333 6.00 -12.26 2.96
C LYS A 333 4.60 -11.99 3.46
N VAL A 334 4.48 -11.35 4.62
CA VAL A 334 3.22 -10.95 5.24
C VAL A 334 3.31 -9.52 5.74
N ALA A 335 2.19 -8.83 5.84
CA ALA A 335 2.17 -7.40 6.08
C ALA A 335 1.42 -7.05 7.39
N PRO A 336 2.02 -7.23 8.58
CA PRO A 336 1.44 -6.72 9.82
C PRO A 336 1.46 -5.19 9.90
N GLU A 337 2.41 -4.53 9.25
CA GLU A 337 2.67 -3.10 9.12
C GLU A 337 3.15 -2.43 10.42
N HIS A 338 2.50 -2.68 11.55
CA HIS A 338 2.80 -2.11 12.86
C HIS A 338 2.38 -3.05 14.00
N CYS A 339 2.70 -2.72 15.26
CA CYS A 339 2.20 -3.46 16.43
C CYS A 339 1.24 -2.65 17.31
N SER A 340 1.33 -1.31 17.31
CA SER A 340 0.43 -0.44 18.09
C SER A 340 -1.00 -0.53 17.54
N ALA A 341 -1.98 -0.83 18.42
CA ALA A 341 -3.38 -0.92 18.04
C ALA A 341 -3.91 0.41 17.48
N ALA A 342 -3.51 1.54 18.08
CA ALA A 342 -3.92 2.87 17.63
C ALA A 342 -3.45 3.17 16.19
N VAL A 343 -2.22 2.78 15.85
CA VAL A 343 -1.69 2.94 14.49
C VAL A 343 -2.38 2.00 13.51
N LEU A 344 -2.59 0.74 13.90
CA LEU A 344 -3.28 -0.26 13.06
C LEU A 344 -4.73 0.13 12.78
N ASP A 345 -5.43 0.74 13.73
CA ASP A 345 -6.77 1.30 13.50
C ASP A 345 -6.73 2.41 12.43
N LYS A 346 -5.75 3.33 12.49
CA LYS A 346 -5.58 4.37 11.45
C LYS A 346 -5.13 3.79 10.11
N MET A 347 -4.43 2.66 10.09
CA MET A 347 -4.11 1.91 8.87
C MET A 347 -5.29 1.13 8.32
N GLY A 348 -6.33 0.86 9.12
CA GLY A 348 -7.43 -0.05 8.77
C GLY A 348 -6.95 -1.50 8.65
N LYS A 349 -6.10 -1.92 9.59
CA LYS A 349 -5.51 -3.27 9.67
C LYS A 349 -6.00 -4.00 10.93
N PRO A 350 -5.97 -5.34 10.95
CA PRO A 350 -6.20 -6.10 12.17
C PRO A 350 -5.11 -5.79 13.21
N HIS A 351 -5.45 -5.93 14.49
CA HIS A 351 -4.48 -5.79 15.57
C HIS A 351 -3.42 -6.90 15.52
N ILE A 352 -2.27 -6.65 16.18
CA ILE A 352 -1.06 -7.47 16.07
C ILE A 352 -1.24 -8.92 16.53
N GLU A 353 -2.24 -9.19 17.39
CA GLU A 353 -2.56 -10.53 17.88
C GLU A 353 -2.88 -11.51 16.75
N ALA A 354 -3.52 -11.03 15.68
CA ALA A 354 -3.77 -11.84 14.49
C ALA A 354 -2.45 -12.30 13.83
N TYR A 355 -1.46 -11.41 13.74
CA TYR A 355 -0.14 -11.77 13.22
C TYR A 355 0.59 -12.77 14.13
N ILE A 356 0.53 -12.54 15.44
CA ILE A 356 1.16 -13.43 16.42
C ILE A 356 0.56 -14.84 16.33
N LYS A 357 -0.79 -14.94 16.29
CA LYS A 357 -1.50 -16.23 16.12
C LYS A 357 -1.11 -16.92 14.81
N PHE A 358 -1.07 -16.15 13.71
CA PHE A 358 -0.66 -16.67 12.40
C PHE A 358 0.79 -17.19 12.43
N SER A 359 1.73 -16.42 12.99
CA SER A 359 3.15 -16.80 13.03
C SER A 359 3.39 -18.08 13.83
N HIS A 360 2.69 -18.26 14.97
CA HIS A 360 2.77 -19.49 15.75
C HIS A 360 2.33 -20.71 14.94
N ARG A 361 1.15 -20.63 14.30
CA ARG A 361 0.65 -21.74 13.46
C ARG A 361 1.52 -21.99 12.24
N TYR A 362 2.09 -20.94 11.64
CA TYR A 362 3.01 -21.07 10.52
C TYR A 362 4.26 -21.88 10.90
N PHE A 363 4.87 -21.56 12.03
CA PHE A 363 6.07 -22.27 12.50
C PHE A 363 5.76 -23.67 13.03
N GLU A 364 4.58 -23.90 13.61
CA GLU A 364 4.09 -25.22 13.95
C GLU A 364 4.04 -26.12 12.70
N TYR A 365 3.34 -25.70 11.65
CA TYR A 365 3.26 -26.48 10.40
C TYR A 365 4.61 -26.62 9.69
N THR A 366 5.45 -25.60 9.73
CA THR A 366 6.81 -25.69 9.16
C THR A 366 7.65 -26.74 9.90
N GLY A 367 7.50 -26.82 11.24
CA GLY A 367 8.14 -27.83 12.06
C GLY A 367 7.63 -29.25 11.77
N GLU A 368 6.31 -29.45 11.61
CA GLU A 368 5.72 -30.75 11.26
C GLU A 368 6.29 -31.35 9.95
N ILE A 369 6.56 -30.49 8.97
CA ILE A 369 7.10 -30.92 7.65
C ILE A 369 8.63 -30.86 7.56
N ASN A 370 9.31 -30.50 8.65
CA ASN A 370 10.77 -30.39 8.75
C ASN A 370 11.40 -29.53 7.64
N LYS A 371 10.79 -28.37 7.34
CA LYS A 371 11.31 -27.39 6.37
C LYS A 371 11.84 -26.15 7.05
N GLU A 372 12.95 -25.66 6.57
CA GLU A 372 13.51 -24.37 6.99
C GLU A 372 12.85 -23.25 6.17
N GLN A 373 11.87 -22.57 6.78
CA GLN A 373 11.12 -21.47 6.18
C GLN A 373 11.01 -20.29 7.14
N TYR A 374 10.94 -19.09 6.56
CA TYR A 374 10.95 -17.84 7.33
C TYR A 374 9.73 -16.98 6.99
N LEU A 375 9.24 -16.24 7.99
CA LEU A 375 8.31 -15.14 7.79
C LEU A 375 9.08 -13.84 7.62
N VAL A 376 8.74 -13.08 6.59
CA VAL A 376 9.29 -11.74 6.34
C VAL A 376 8.18 -10.71 6.56
N PRO A 377 8.09 -10.09 7.74
CA PRO A 377 7.08 -9.09 8.01
C PRO A 377 7.41 -7.77 7.30
N TYR A 378 6.47 -7.26 6.52
CA TYR A 378 6.51 -5.88 6.04
C TYR A 378 6.05 -4.94 7.15
N LEU A 379 6.84 -3.90 7.39
CA LEU A 379 6.64 -2.91 8.43
C LEU A 379 6.76 -1.52 7.84
N MET A 380 5.92 -0.61 8.34
CA MET A 380 5.84 0.76 7.85
C MET A 380 6.10 1.74 9.00
N SER A 381 7.06 2.67 8.80
CA SER A 381 7.27 3.79 9.71
C SER A 381 6.51 5.03 9.26
N SER A 382 6.29 5.94 10.20
CA SER A 382 5.78 7.29 9.92
C SER A 382 4.39 7.36 9.27
N HIS A 383 3.57 6.29 9.44
CA HIS A 383 2.17 6.36 9.03
C HIS A 383 1.42 7.41 9.87
N PRO A 384 0.47 8.15 9.31
CA PRO A 384 -0.40 9.04 10.10
C PRO A 384 -1.00 8.31 11.31
N GLY A 385 -0.85 8.89 12.50
CA GLY A 385 -1.20 8.27 13.78
C GLY A 385 -0.02 7.62 14.51
N SER A 386 1.12 7.35 13.83
CA SER A 386 2.30 6.77 14.49
C SER A 386 3.11 7.86 15.18
N THR A 387 3.03 7.90 16.50
CA THR A 387 3.85 8.75 17.37
C THR A 387 5.23 8.13 17.59
N LEU A 388 6.11 8.87 18.25
CA LEU A 388 7.43 8.35 18.62
C LEU A 388 7.32 7.20 19.63
N ASP A 389 6.33 7.25 20.53
CA ASP A 389 6.09 6.18 21.51
C ASP A 389 5.60 4.90 20.82
N ASP A 390 4.73 5.00 19.81
CA ASP A 390 4.31 3.85 18.99
C ASP A 390 5.48 3.23 18.23
N ALA A 391 6.41 4.05 17.72
CA ALA A 391 7.60 3.56 17.02
C ALA A 391 8.57 2.85 18.00
N ILE A 392 8.66 3.30 19.25
CA ILE A 392 9.42 2.63 20.32
C ILE A 392 8.75 1.31 20.70
N GLU A 393 7.41 1.29 20.82
CA GLU A 393 6.65 0.06 21.04
C GLU A 393 6.95 -0.99 19.97
N LEU A 394 6.96 -0.56 18.69
CA LEU A 394 7.31 -1.43 17.57
C LEU A 394 8.75 -1.94 17.69
N ALA A 395 9.72 -1.10 18.03
CA ALA A 395 11.10 -1.53 18.24
C ALA A 395 11.22 -2.58 19.35
N LEU A 396 10.49 -2.41 20.45
CA LEU A 396 10.44 -3.38 21.56
C LEU A 396 9.76 -4.69 21.14
N PHE A 397 8.68 -4.61 20.37
CA PHE A 397 8.01 -5.79 19.79
C PHE A 397 8.98 -6.58 18.91
N LEU A 398 9.70 -5.90 18.01
CA LEU A 398 10.69 -6.53 17.13
C LEU A 398 11.81 -7.21 17.94
N LYS A 399 12.29 -6.53 18.97
CA LYS A 399 13.33 -7.08 19.87
C LYS A 399 12.86 -8.33 20.59
N LYS A 400 11.66 -8.28 21.20
CA LYS A 400 11.06 -9.39 21.93
C LYS A 400 10.88 -10.64 21.06
N ASN A 401 10.52 -10.44 19.78
CA ASN A 401 10.25 -11.51 18.83
C ASN A 401 11.46 -11.87 17.96
N HIS A 402 12.64 -11.32 18.25
CA HIS A 402 13.89 -11.55 17.50
C HIS A 402 13.78 -11.23 15.98
N ILE A 403 12.91 -10.30 15.62
CA ILE A 403 12.71 -9.85 14.24
C ILE A 403 13.70 -8.72 13.92
N ARG A 404 14.46 -8.88 12.84
CA ARG A 404 15.42 -7.88 12.35
C ARG A 404 15.10 -7.52 10.90
N PRO A 405 14.20 -6.55 10.65
CA PRO A 405 13.82 -6.17 9.30
C PRO A 405 15.01 -5.52 8.56
N GLU A 406 15.38 -6.10 7.42
CA GLU A 406 16.42 -5.54 6.56
C GLU A 406 15.89 -4.38 5.74
N GLN A 407 14.66 -4.51 5.24
CA GLN A 407 13.97 -3.48 4.48
C GLN A 407 12.81 -2.90 5.31
N VAL A 408 12.79 -1.58 5.42
CA VAL A 408 11.71 -0.83 6.06
C VAL A 408 11.26 0.27 5.11
N GLN A 409 9.97 0.55 5.11
CA GLN A 409 9.39 1.60 4.28
C GLN A 409 8.81 2.69 5.17
N ASP A 410 9.09 3.94 4.81
CA ASP A 410 8.31 5.05 5.33
C ASP A 410 6.97 5.11 4.63
N PHE A 411 5.95 5.59 5.31
CA PHE A 411 4.68 5.89 4.66
C PHE A 411 4.90 6.85 3.49
N TYR A 412 4.43 6.45 2.33
CA TYR A 412 4.45 7.27 1.11
C TYR A 412 3.02 7.71 0.76
N PRO A 413 2.72 9.01 0.78
CA PRO A 413 1.38 9.51 0.48
C PRO A 413 0.99 9.22 -0.97
N THR A 414 0.02 8.33 -1.15
CA THR A 414 -0.54 7.98 -2.46
C THR A 414 -1.89 8.69 -2.64
N PRO A 415 -2.10 9.46 -3.71
CA PRO A 415 -3.36 10.17 -3.93
C PRO A 415 -4.58 9.25 -3.87
N GLY A 416 -5.71 9.77 -3.41
CA GLY A 416 -6.97 9.03 -3.28
C GLY A 416 -7.03 8.06 -2.09
N THR A 417 -6.01 8.00 -1.22
CA THR A 417 -6.04 7.15 -0.03
C THR A 417 -6.43 7.93 1.23
N ILE A 418 -7.10 7.25 2.16
CA ILE A 418 -7.49 7.83 3.46
C ILE A 418 -6.24 8.27 4.24
N SER A 419 -5.18 7.47 4.22
CA SER A 419 -3.94 7.80 4.91
C SER A 419 -3.27 9.04 4.35
N THR A 420 -3.34 9.28 3.04
CA THR A 420 -2.85 10.51 2.42
C THR A 420 -3.68 11.73 2.83
N CYS A 421 -4.99 11.56 2.94
CA CYS A 421 -5.85 12.59 3.50
C CYS A 421 -5.44 12.94 4.94
N MET A 422 -5.26 11.97 5.82
CA MET A 422 -4.77 12.18 7.19
C MET A 422 -3.39 12.83 7.21
N PHE A 423 -2.48 12.41 6.32
CA PHE A 423 -1.13 12.96 6.23
C PHE A 423 -1.12 14.47 5.94
N TYR A 424 -1.91 14.87 4.95
CA TYR A 424 -1.98 16.29 4.57
C TYR A 424 -2.78 17.13 5.56
N THR A 425 -3.97 16.64 5.94
CA THR A 425 -4.91 17.43 6.74
C THR A 425 -4.63 17.39 8.23
N GLU A 426 -3.97 16.35 8.74
CA GLU A 426 -3.86 16.02 10.16
C GLU A 426 -5.23 15.75 10.81
N LEU A 427 -6.21 15.34 9.99
CA LEU A 427 -7.56 14.99 10.42
C LEU A 427 -7.93 13.60 9.91
N ASP A 428 -8.64 12.85 10.73
CA ASP A 428 -9.33 11.64 10.29
C ASP A 428 -10.58 12.05 9.51
N PRO A 429 -10.74 11.68 8.20
CA PRO A 429 -11.85 12.16 7.40
C PRO A 429 -13.23 11.65 7.84
N TYR A 430 -13.28 10.58 8.67
CA TYR A 430 -14.54 10.04 9.19
C TYR A 430 -14.96 10.63 10.52
N THR A 431 -14.03 10.88 11.45
CA THR A 431 -14.32 11.42 12.77
C THR A 431 -14.04 12.91 12.90
N MET A 432 -13.26 13.49 12.00
CA MET A 432 -12.71 14.85 12.04
C MET A 432 -11.82 15.13 13.26
N GLU A 433 -11.38 14.10 13.96
CA GLU A 433 -10.42 14.20 15.05
C GLU A 433 -9.00 14.42 14.51
N LYS A 434 -8.18 15.08 15.33
CA LYS A 434 -6.78 15.32 15.00
C LYS A 434 -5.99 14.01 14.97
N VAL A 435 -5.12 13.89 13.98
CA VAL A 435 -4.19 12.78 13.80
C VAL A 435 -2.77 13.31 13.81
N TYR A 436 -1.91 12.71 14.61
CA TYR A 436 -0.48 13.02 14.61
C TYR A 436 0.16 12.62 13.28
N VAL A 437 1.06 13.45 12.76
CA VAL A 437 1.82 13.17 11.54
C VAL A 437 3.28 13.58 11.74
N ALA A 438 4.20 12.65 11.53
CA ALA A 438 5.63 12.93 11.46
C ALA A 438 5.95 13.62 10.12
N LYS A 439 5.96 14.97 10.10
CA LYS A 439 6.14 15.75 8.86
C LYS A 439 7.59 16.01 8.50
N SER A 440 8.44 16.29 9.50
CA SER A 440 9.84 16.58 9.22
C SER A 440 10.59 15.32 8.79
N GLU A 441 11.54 15.49 7.87
CA GLU A 441 12.43 14.38 7.46
C GLU A 441 13.19 13.80 8.65
N HIS A 442 13.50 14.64 9.65
CA HIS A 442 14.17 14.19 10.87
C HIS A 442 13.28 13.31 11.74
N ASP A 443 11.99 13.68 11.94
CA ASP A 443 11.05 12.86 12.71
C ASP A 443 10.79 11.50 12.02
N LYS A 444 10.67 11.50 10.70
CA LYS A 444 10.59 10.25 9.92
C LYS A 444 11.85 9.41 10.08
N ALA A 445 13.03 10.04 10.03
CA ALA A 445 14.32 9.35 10.22
C ALA A 445 14.44 8.71 11.62
N LEU A 446 13.93 9.37 12.67
CA LEU A 446 13.89 8.82 14.03
C LEU A 446 13.02 7.57 14.11
N GLN A 447 11.79 7.62 13.56
CA GLN A 447 10.89 6.46 13.54
C GLN A 447 11.47 5.31 12.71
N ARG A 448 12.02 5.59 11.54
CA ARG A 448 12.67 4.58 10.69
C ARG A 448 13.89 3.93 11.39
N ALA A 449 14.70 4.73 12.07
CA ALA A 449 15.85 4.23 12.81
C ALA A 449 15.46 3.25 13.92
N LEU A 450 14.32 3.47 14.59
CA LEU A 450 13.78 2.57 15.62
C LEU A 450 13.41 1.19 15.06
N LEU A 451 12.91 1.09 13.82
CA LEU A 451 12.63 -0.20 13.19
C LEU A 451 13.93 -1.01 12.95
N GLN A 452 15.05 -0.32 12.76
CA GLN A 452 16.37 -0.92 12.56
C GLN A 452 17.33 -0.56 13.69
N TYR A 453 16.84 -0.58 14.95
CA TYR A 453 17.58 -0.19 16.14
C TYR A 453 18.90 -0.96 16.31
N PHE A 454 18.97 -2.18 15.80
CA PHE A 454 20.14 -3.07 15.86
C PHE A 454 21.26 -2.65 14.88
N ASN A 455 20.99 -1.77 13.92
CA ASN A 455 21.97 -1.30 12.95
C ASN A 455 22.87 -0.23 13.62
N PRO A 456 24.21 -0.43 13.70
CA PRO A 456 25.12 0.54 14.32
C PRO A 456 25.04 1.95 13.73
N LYS A 457 24.70 2.06 12.44
CA LYS A 457 24.56 3.37 11.77
C LYS A 457 23.40 4.20 12.34
N ASN A 458 22.40 3.55 12.92
CA ASN A 458 21.22 4.18 13.49
C ASN A 458 21.36 4.55 14.97
N GLN A 459 22.44 4.13 15.63
CA GLN A 459 22.62 4.27 17.09
C GLN A 459 22.33 5.68 17.61
N LYS A 460 22.86 6.72 16.93
CA LYS A 460 22.65 8.12 17.35
C LYS A 460 21.18 8.55 17.25
N LEU A 461 20.50 8.19 16.14
CA LEU A 461 19.10 8.52 15.93
C LEU A 461 18.19 7.78 16.92
N VAL A 462 18.48 6.51 17.20
CA VAL A 462 17.71 5.72 18.19
C VAL A 462 17.91 6.30 19.60
N GLU A 463 19.14 6.66 19.97
CA GLU A 463 19.40 7.29 21.28
C GLU A 463 18.68 8.64 21.38
N GLU A 464 18.69 9.46 20.33
CA GLU A 464 17.95 10.73 20.28
C GLU A 464 16.44 10.49 20.41
N ALA A 465 15.87 9.54 19.65
CA ALA A 465 14.47 9.19 19.73
C ALA A 465 14.05 8.80 21.14
N LEU A 466 14.83 7.95 21.79
CA LEU A 466 14.57 7.51 23.16
C LEU A 466 14.67 8.67 24.18
N LYS A 467 15.62 9.58 24.01
CA LYS A 467 15.75 10.79 24.87
C LYS A 467 14.56 11.73 24.69
N ARG A 468 14.09 11.97 23.44
CA ARG A 468 12.90 12.79 23.16
C ARG A 468 11.65 12.20 23.79
N ALA A 469 11.49 10.88 23.75
CA ALA A 469 10.40 10.16 24.41
C ALA A 469 10.61 9.93 25.90
N LYS A 470 11.70 10.44 26.50
CA LYS A 470 12.07 10.26 27.93
C LYS A 470 12.22 8.78 28.33
N ARG A 471 12.53 7.89 27.37
CA ARG A 471 12.75 6.47 27.58
C ARG A 471 14.24 6.14 27.83
N TYR A 472 14.81 6.79 28.83
CA TYR A 472 16.21 6.58 29.25
C TYR A 472 16.47 5.15 29.73
N ASP A 473 15.45 4.45 30.19
CA ASP A 473 15.46 3.04 30.59
C ASP A 473 15.85 2.08 29.47
N LEU A 474 15.76 2.52 28.21
CA LEU A 474 16.10 1.74 27.01
C LEU A 474 17.49 2.06 26.44
N ILE A 475 18.25 2.95 27.09
CA ILE A 475 19.62 3.30 26.73
C ILE A 475 20.56 2.70 27.76
N GLY A 476 21.39 1.73 27.40
CA GLY A 476 22.28 1.06 28.34
C GLY A 476 22.87 -0.24 27.81
N TYR A 477 23.35 -1.06 28.72
CA TYR A 477 24.02 -2.34 28.42
C TYR A 477 23.17 -3.56 28.75
N ASP A 478 22.04 -3.35 29.41
CA ASP A 478 21.13 -4.42 29.81
C ASP A 478 20.41 -5.03 28.60
N SER A 479 19.94 -6.26 28.76
CA SER A 479 19.22 -7.00 27.73
C SER A 479 17.94 -6.30 27.28
N LYS A 480 17.31 -5.47 28.13
CA LYS A 480 16.12 -4.66 27.81
C LYS A 480 16.41 -3.45 26.90
N CYS A 481 17.66 -2.93 26.94
CA CYS A 481 18.03 -1.69 26.23
C CYS A 481 18.07 -1.91 24.72
N LEU A 482 17.61 -0.91 23.96
CA LEU A 482 17.64 -0.91 22.49
C LEU A 482 19.02 -0.52 21.94
N VAL A 483 19.70 0.43 22.59
CA VAL A 483 21.02 0.91 22.17
C VAL A 483 21.94 1.14 23.38
N LYS A 484 23.25 1.07 23.11
CA LYS A 484 24.29 1.52 24.05
C LYS A 484 24.41 3.04 23.97
N PRO A 485 24.84 3.73 25.06
CA PRO A 485 25.13 5.15 25.02
C PRO A 485 26.20 5.48 23.97
N THR A 486 26.02 6.56 23.20
CA THR A 486 27.01 7.00 22.20
C THR A 486 28.24 7.65 22.82
N HIS A 487 28.12 8.18 24.03
CA HIS A 487 29.26 8.65 24.82
C HIS A 487 29.51 7.69 25.98
N SER A 488 30.68 7.04 25.99
CA SER A 488 31.08 6.23 27.14
C SER A 488 31.17 7.12 28.40
N ALA A 489 30.69 6.62 29.54
CA ALA A 489 30.68 7.28 30.84
C ALA A 489 32.06 7.78 31.32
N ASN A 490 33.13 7.58 30.55
CA ASN A 490 34.48 8.05 30.83
C ASN A 490 34.70 9.56 30.73
N GLN A 491 33.76 10.33 30.16
CA GLN A 491 33.89 11.79 30.18
C GLN A 491 33.30 12.45 31.44
N PHE A 492 32.33 11.82 32.10
CA PHE A 492 31.78 12.34 33.36
C PHE A 492 32.76 12.16 34.55
N ASN A 493 33.61 11.14 34.52
CA ASN A 493 34.61 10.92 35.56
C ASN A 493 35.91 11.75 35.40
N LYS A 494 36.16 12.31 34.20
CA LYS A 494 37.29 13.22 34.03
C LYS A 494 37.03 14.61 34.62
N ASN A 495 35.81 15.13 34.51
CA ASN A 495 35.49 16.44 35.09
C ASN A 495 35.37 16.43 36.61
N ASN A 496 34.95 15.34 37.22
CA ASN A 496 34.95 15.20 38.70
C ASN A 496 36.36 14.90 39.30
N ARG A 497 37.32 14.40 38.51
CA ARG A 497 38.70 14.26 38.95
C ARG A 497 39.49 15.56 38.92
N TYR A 498 39.07 16.54 38.15
CA TYR A 498 39.73 17.86 38.12
C TYR A 498 39.20 18.79 39.21
N GLN A 499 37.96 18.62 39.71
CA GLN A 499 37.42 19.42 40.81
C GLN A 499 37.89 18.92 42.21
N ASN A 500 38.30 17.68 42.38
CA ASN A 500 38.81 17.15 43.64
C ASN A 500 40.33 17.26 43.80
N LYS A 501 41.08 17.84 42.83
CA LYS A 501 42.52 18.08 42.98
C LYS A 501 42.90 19.51 43.34
N SER A 502 41.94 20.42 43.49
CA SER A 502 42.19 21.84 43.85
C SER A 502 41.95 22.18 45.34
N SER A 503 41.58 21.19 46.19
CA SER A 503 41.30 21.45 47.62
C SER A 503 42.30 20.88 48.61
N HIS A 504 43.48 20.39 48.18
CA HIS A 504 44.52 19.93 49.10
C HIS A 504 45.88 20.46 48.67
N LYS A 505 46.09 21.78 48.83
CA LYS A 505 47.42 22.38 48.97
C LYS A 505 47.31 23.67 49.77
N ASN A 506 47.32 23.52 51.11
CA ASN A 506 47.92 24.50 52.04
C ASN A 506 48.10 23.80 53.39
N ASN A 507 49.33 23.64 53.72
CA ASN A 507 50.01 23.63 55.00
C ASN A 507 51.10 22.54 55.02
N TYR A 508 52.31 22.93 54.86
CA TYR A 508 53.37 22.76 55.85
C TYR A 508 54.62 23.48 55.37
N SER A 509 54.98 24.51 56.09
CA SER A 509 56.27 25.18 56.12
C SER A 509 57.32 24.30 56.82
N GLY A 510 58.54 24.37 56.38
CA GLY A 510 59.63 24.11 57.32
C GLY A 510 60.87 23.36 56.85
N LYS A 511 61.91 24.17 56.55
CA LYS A 511 63.29 23.96 56.88
C LYS A 511 64.17 22.91 56.17
N ASN A 512 65.17 23.46 55.50
CA ASN A 512 66.62 23.34 55.64
C ASN A 512 67.44 22.19 55.02
N ARG A 513 68.49 22.71 54.28
CA ARG A 513 69.87 22.24 54.12
C ARG A 513 70.04 20.89 53.36
N GLY A 514 70.78 20.89 52.31
CA GLY A 514 72.18 21.04 52.24
C GLY A 514 72.81 20.20 51.14
N LYS A 515 73.61 20.83 50.31
CA LYS A 515 74.87 20.40 49.68
C LYS A 515 75.02 19.11 48.88
N LYS A 516 75.56 19.38 47.65
CA LYS A 516 76.67 18.66 46.96
C LYS A 516 76.27 17.35 46.26
N ARG A 517 76.51 17.17 45.02
CA ARG A 517 77.54 17.49 44.00
C ARG A 517 76.97 17.50 42.63
#